data_a56a28326cef01a54449bef2ea417c62
#
_entry.id   a56a28326cef01a54449bef2ea417c62
#
_cell.length_a   1.000
_cell.length_b   1.000
_cell.length_c   1.000
_cell.angle_alpha   90.00
_cell.angle_beta   90.00
_cell.angle_gamma   90.00
#
_symmetry.space_group_name_H-M   'P 1'
#
loop_
_entity.id
_entity.type
_entity.pdbx_description
1 polymer ?
#
loop_
_entity_poly.entity_id
_entity_poly.type
_entity_poly.pdbx_seq_one_letter_code
_entity_poly.pdbx_strand_id
1 'polypeptide(L)'
;NRNRGHDKRDASNLGWAISELSRVAILLNENGRDGSAFEAAAKPIVDIVLNGIREDGAVGSVWDGKTGAVVTYNGDGAGFMLMGLARYHALTGDERILPVIERAFDYYYSHDIDNFRCFGGAMDCSSIDKEGIQPFFTTAKYMYEQTADDKYLEYARKAAWYFASWIYIHNPI
;
A
#
# COMPACT_ATOMS: atom_id res chain seq x y z
N ASN A 1 -27.10 0.34 6.24
CA ASN A 1 -26.24 0.92 5.22
C ASN A 1 -26.12 0.01 3.99
N ARG A 2 -27.20 -0.02 3.16
CA ARG A 2 -27.32 -1.00 2.06
C ARG A 2 -26.97 -0.44 0.68
N ASN A 3 -26.28 0.72 0.63
CA ASN A 3 -25.88 1.34 -0.65
C ASN A 3 -24.37 1.55 -0.72
N ARG A 4 -23.58 0.55 -0.32
CA ARG A 4 -22.22 0.46 -0.84
C ARG A 4 -22.37 -0.09 -2.26
N GLY A 5 -22.45 0.82 -3.22
CA GLY A 5 -22.65 0.46 -4.61
C GLY A 5 -21.58 -0.54 -5.05
N HIS A 6 -21.97 -1.58 -5.77
CA HIS A 6 -21.11 -2.62 -6.33
C HIS A 6 -19.96 -2.06 -7.21
N ASP A 7 -19.95 -0.75 -7.42
CA ASP A 7 -19.01 -0.04 -8.26
C ASP A 7 -17.86 0.64 -7.52
N LYS A 8 -17.76 0.51 -6.18
CA LYS A 8 -16.65 1.09 -5.40
C LYS A 8 -15.56 0.05 -5.13
N ARG A 9 -14.31 0.50 -5.18
CA ARG A 9 -13.12 -0.29 -4.87
C ARG A 9 -12.34 0.42 -3.78
N ASP A 10 -11.95 -0.30 -2.74
CA ASP A 10 -11.12 0.22 -1.67
C ASP A 10 -9.63 0.00 -1.93
N ALA A 11 -8.81 0.82 -1.29
CA ALA A 11 -7.37 0.83 -1.44
C ALA A 11 -6.71 -0.49 -1.07
N SER A 12 -7.19 -1.15 -0.02
CA SER A 12 -6.58 -2.41 0.43
C SER A 12 -6.74 -3.51 -0.60
N ASN A 13 -7.95 -3.68 -1.16
CA ASN A 13 -8.21 -4.67 -2.19
C ASN A 13 -7.45 -4.39 -3.49
N LEU A 14 -7.36 -3.12 -3.92
CA LEU A 14 -6.56 -2.75 -5.09
C LEU A 14 -5.07 -3.00 -4.85
N GLY A 15 -4.56 -2.59 -3.69
CA GLY A 15 -3.18 -2.81 -3.30
C GLY A 15 -2.81 -4.30 -3.21
N TRP A 16 -3.67 -5.11 -2.61
CA TRP A 16 -3.52 -6.56 -2.60
C TRP A 16 -3.52 -7.17 -4.01
N ALA A 17 -4.43 -6.73 -4.87
CA ALA A 17 -4.51 -7.22 -6.24
C ALA A 17 -3.20 -6.95 -7.00
N ILE A 18 -2.68 -5.71 -6.97
CA ILE A 18 -1.39 -5.37 -7.58
C ILE A 18 -0.28 -6.25 -6.98
N SER A 19 -0.22 -6.32 -5.65
CA SER A 19 0.80 -7.04 -4.91
C SER A 19 0.86 -8.53 -5.29
N GLU A 20 -0.28 -9.22 -5.27
CA GLU A 20 -0.29 -10.67 -5.51
C GLU A 20 -0.14 -11.02 -6.99
N LEU A 21 -0.69 -10.23 -7.91
CA LEU A 21 -0.45 -10.39 -9.34
C LEU A 21 1.05 -10.23 -9.66
N SER A 22 1.68 -9.19 -9.13
CA SER A 22 3.12 -8.97 -9.32
C SER A 22 3.95 -10.10 -8.71
N ARG A 23 3.58 -10.59 -7.52
CA ARG A 23 4.28 -11.68 -6.86
C ARG A 23 4.23 -12.98 -7.66
N VAL A 24 3.05 -13.31 -8.21
CA VAL A 24 2.89 -14.48 -9.06
C VAL A 24 3.74 -14.35 -10.34
N ALA A 25 3.75 -13.17 -10.97
CA ALA A 25 4.58 -12.92 -12.14
C ALA A 25 6.07 -13.12 -11.85
N ILE A 26 6.56 -12.53 -10.73
CA ILE A 26 7.96 -12.71 -10.29
C ILE A 26 8.28 -14.20 -10.10
N LEU A 27 7.46 -14.93 -9.34
CA LEU A 27 7.69 -16.35 -9.08
C LEU A 27 7.72 -17.19 -10.35
N LEU A 28 6.86 -16.90 -11.32
CA LEU A 28 6.88 -17.60 -12.62
C LEU A 28 8.17 -17.30 -13.37
N ASN A 29 8.57 -16.04 -13.47
CA ASN A 29 9.78 -15.62 -14.17
C ASN A 29 11.04 -16.23 -13.53
N GLU A 30 11.17 -16.25 -12.21
CA GLU A 30 12.25 -16.86 -11.46
C GLU A 30 12.37 -18.38 -11.71
N ASN A 31 11.25 -19.03 -12.01
CA ASN A 31 11.20 -20.46 -12.34
C ASN A 31 11.19 -20.76 -13.86
N GLY A 32 11.62 -19.80 -14.68
CA GLY A 32 11.71 -19.95 -16.13
C GLY A 32 10.35 -20.11 -16.85
N ARG A 33 9.27 -19.63 -16.22
CA ARG A 33 7.91 -19.63 -16.77
C ARG A 33 7.48 -18.20 -17.10
N ASP A 34 6.55 -18.06 -18.03
CA ASP A 34 6.04 -16.75 -18.44
C ASP A 34 5.03 -16.17 -17.43
N GLY A 35 5.39 -15.05 -16.81
CA GLY A 35 4.55 -14.28 -15.89
C GLY A 35 3.81 -13.10 -16.54
N SER A 36 3.96 -12.86 -17.84
CA SER A 36 3.48 -11.65 -18.53
C SER A 36 1.97 -11.43 -18.42
N ALA A 37 1.16 -12.47 -18.36
CA ALA A 37 -0.28 -12.37 -18.21
C ALA A 37 -0.68 -11.71 -16.85
N PHE A 38 0.08 -12.01 -15.79
CA PHE A 38 -0.15 -11.42 -14.46
C PHE A 38 0.32 -9.98 -14.40
N GLU A 39 1.45 -9.66 -15.02
CA GLU A 39 1.92 -8.29 -15.18
C GLU A 39 0.90 -7.44 -15.95
N ALA A 40 0.41 -7.93 -17.09
CA ALA A 40 -0.61 -7.27 -17.89
C ALA A 40 -1.92 -7.05 -17.13
N ALA A 41 -2.28 -7.96 -16.22
CA ALA A 41 -3.46 -7.81 -15.36
C ALA A 41 -3.25 -6.76 -14.26
N ALA A 42 -2.04 -6.63 -13.72
CA ALA A 42 -1.72 -5.64 -12.69
C ALA A 42 -1.64 -4.21 -13.26
N LYS A 43 -1.10 -4.04 -14.46
CA LYS A 43 -0.80 -2.75 -15.07
C LYS A 43 -1.97 -1.73 -15.05
N PRO A 44 -3.19 -2.05 -15.51
CA PRO A 44 -4.29 -1.08 -15.51
C PRO A 44 -4.68 -0.63 -14.10
N ILE A 45 -4.52 -1.48 -13.09
CA ILE A 45 -4.78 -1.12 -11.69
C ILE A 45 -3.70 -0.14 -11.22
N VAL A 46 -2.45 -0.40 -11.54
CA VAL A 46 -1.31 0.49 -11.23
C VAL A 46 -1.52 1.86 -11.85
N ASP A 47 -1.89 1.94 -13.13
CA ASP A 47 -2.10 3.21 -13.83
C ASP A 47 -3.24 4.03 -13.18
N ILE A 48 -4.35 3.38 -12.77
CA ILE A 48 -5.44 4.03 -12.03
C ILE A 48 -4.95 4.56 -10.68
N VAL A 49 -4.18 3.76 -9.94
CA VAL A 49 -3.65 4.14 -8.62
C VAL A 49 -2.71 5.32 -8.71
N LEU A 50 -1.76 5.29 -9.64
CA LEU A 50 -0.80 6.39 -9.85
C LEU A 50 -1.52 7.71 -10.17
N ASN A 51 -2.59 7.66 -10.96
CA ASN A 51 -3.41 8.84 -11.26
C ASN A 51 -4.24 9.33 -10.06
N GLY A 52 -4.44 8.50 -9.05
CA GLY A 52 -5.18 8.82 -7.83
C GLY A 52 -4.32 9.29 -6.66
N ILE A 53 -3.03 9.50 -6.85
CA ILE A 53 -2.14 10.02 -5.82
C ILE A 53 -1.97 11.51 -6.01
N ARG A 54 -2.24 12.29 -4.95
CA ARG A 54 -2.12 13.75 -4.95
C ARG A 54 -0.65 14.18 -4.93
N GLU A 55 -0.43 15.46 -5.26
CA GLU A 55 0.90 16.07 -5.23
C GLU A 55 1.54 16.07 -3.83
N ASP A 56 0.72 16.15 -2.78
CA ASP A 56 1.17 16.09 -1.38
C ASP A 56 1.48 14.65 -0.90
N GLY A 57 1.22 13.65 -1.72
CA GLY A 57 1.46 12.24 -1.42
C GLY A 57 0.24 11.47 -0.88
N ALA A 58 -0.89 12.12 -0.63
CA ALA A 58 -2.09 11.42 -0.19
C ALA A 58 -2.59 10.45 -1.26
N VAL A 59 -2.83 9.20 -0.88
CA VAL A 59 -3.35 8.13 -1.74
C VAL A 59 -4.86 8.04 -1.56
N GLY A 60 -5.57 7.84 -2.65
CA GLY A 60 -7.01 7.58 -2.59
C GLY A 60 -7.31 6.37 -1.70
N SER A 61 -8.38 6.43 -0.93
CA SER A 61 -8.83 5.30 -0.10
C SER A 61 -9.99 4.52 -0.73
N VAL A 62 -10.81 5.18 -1.56
CA VAL A 62 -11.89 4.56 -2.31
C VAL A 62 -11.93 5.12 -3.73
N TRP A 63 -12.09 4.23 -4.71
CA TRP A 63 -12.25 4.56 -6.13
C TRP A 63 -13.63 4.19 -6.64
N ASP A 64 -14.11 4.93 -7.61
CA ASP A 64 -15.24 4.55 -8.44
C ASP A 64 -14.78 3.50 -9.47
N GLY A 65 -15.39 2.32 -9.44
CA GLY A 65 -14.97 1.18 -10.27
C GLY A 65 -15.32 1.31 -11.75
N LYS A 66 -16.15 2.31 -12.14
CA LYS A 66 -16.50 2.56 -13.54
C LYS A 66 -15.60 3.61 -14.18
N THR A 67 -15.30 4.64 -13.43
CA THR A 67 -14.53 5.79 -13.93
C THR A 67 -13.05 5.75 -13.56
N GLY A 68 -12.66 4.98 -12.53
CA GLY A 68 -11.34 5.00 -11.97
C GLY A 68 -11.02 6.26 -11.16
N ALA A 69 -12.00 7.13 -10.93
CA ALA A 69 -11.80 8.35 -10.16
C ALA A 69 -11.76 8.06 -8.66
N VAL A 70 -10.93 8.82 -7.93
CA VAL A 70 -10.90 8.77 -6.46
C VAL A 70 -12.20 9.37 -5.91
N VAL A 71 -12.89 8.61 -5.06
CA VAL A 71 -14.11 9.05 -4.38
C VAL A 71 -13.78 9.78 -3.09
N THR A 72 -12.75 9.31 -2.36
CA THR A 72 -12.31 9.91 -1.10
C THR A 72 -10.86 9.58 -0.81
N TYR A 73 -10.19 10.48 -0.09
CA TYR A 73 -8.85 10.30 0.49
C TYR A 73 -8.90 10.03 2.00
N ASN A 74 -10.09 9.98 2.58
CA ASN A 74 -10.25 9.67 4.01
C ASN A 74 -10.09 8.19 4.26
N GLY A 75 -9.25 7.84 5.20
CA GLY A 75 -8.93 6.45 5.55
C GLY A 75 -7.53 6.09 5.08
N ASP A 76 -7.02 4.97 5.57
CA ASP A 76 -5.62 4.58 5.41
C ASP A 76 -5.48 3.20 4.76
N GLY A 77 -5.95 3.09 3.54
CA GLY A 77 -5.60 1.95 2.68
C GLY A 77 -4.24 2.12 1.98
N ALA A 78 -3.57 3.25 2.20
CA ALA A 78 -2.35 3.62 1.50
C ALA A 78 -1.23 2.60 1.67
N GLY A 79 -1.06 2.03 2.86
CA GLY A 79 -0.04 1.02 3.11
C GLY A 79 -0.13 -0.15 2.13
N PHE A 80 -1.30 -0.67 1.87
CA PHE A 80 -1.52 -1.75 0.91
C PHE A 80 -1.22 -1.32 -0.53
N MET A 81 -1.61 -0.10 -0.89
CA MET A 81 -1.31 0.47 -2.19
C MET A 81 0.20 0.61 -2.42
N LEU A 82 0.91 1.16 -1.44
CA LEU A 82 2.36 1.35 -1.54
C LEU A 82 3.09 0.02 -1.62
N MET A 83 2.65 -0.99 -0.88
CA MET A 83 3.17 -2.35 -0.99
C MET A 83 2.93 -2.95 -2.39
N GLY A 84 1.74 -2.75 -2.93
CA GLY A 84 1.42 -3.19 -4.29
C GLY A 84 2.31 -2.53 -5.33
N LEU A 85 2.46 -1.20 -5.26
CA LEU A 85 3.32 -0.43 -6.16
C LEU A 85 4.79 -0.87 -6.04
N ALA A 86 5.30 -1.08 -4.81
CA ALA A 86 6.67 -1.56 -4.59
C ALA A 86 6.92 -2.92 -5.26
N ARG A 87 5.99 -3.85 -5.13
CA ARG A 87 6.09 -5.17 -5.80
C ARG A 87 6.00 -5.06 -7.32
N TYR A 88 5.14 -4.19 -7.84
CA TYR A 88 5.06 -3.97 -9.28
C TYR A 88 6.34 -3.33 -9.82
N HIS A 89 6.92 -2.38 -9.07
CA HIS A 89 8.25 -1.84 -9.43
C HIS A 89 9.33 -2.93 -9.43
N ALA A 90 9.32 -3.82 -8.44
CA ALA A 90 10.27 -4.94 -8.40
C ALA A 90 10.15 -5.88 -9.61
N LEU A 91 8.93 -6.02 -10.16
CA LEU A 91 8.67 -6.82 -11.35
C LEU A 91 9.13 -6.13 -12.64
N THR A 92 8.85 -4.82 -12.76
CA THR A 92 8.90 -4.11 -14.05
C THR A 92 10.01 -3.08 -14.18
N GLY A 93 10.51 -2.55 -13.06
CA GLY A 93 11.41 -1.40 -13.05
C GLY A 93 10.75 -0.08 -13.44
N ASP A 94 9.41 0.05 -13.36
CA ASP A 94 8.68 1.26 -13.76
C ASP A 94 9.14 2.48 -12.93
N GLU A 95 9.95 3.34 -13.54
CA GLU A 95 10.59 4.50 -12.89
C GLU A 95 9.61 5.54 -12.33
N ARG A 96 8.31 5.50 -12.73
CA ARG A 96 7.28 6.40 -12.20
C ARG A 96 6.99 6.12 -10.72
N ILE A 97 7.27 4.92 -10.24
CA ILE A 97 6.76 4.39 -8.97
C ILE A 97 7.54 4.87 -7.76
N LEU A 98 8.88 4.77 -7.78
CA LEU A 98 9.68 5.13 -6.60
C LEU A 98 9.44 6.57 -6.11
N PRO A 99 9.41 7.61 -6.97
CA PRO A 99 9.13 8.97 -6.52
C PRO A 99 7.73 9.15 -5.93
N VAL A 100 6.77 8.33 -6.39
CA VAL A 100 5.40 8.34 -5.86
C VAL A 100 5.34 7.70 -4.47
N ILE A 101 5.99 6.55 -4.30
CA ILE A 101 6.08 5.88 -2.98
C ILE A 101 6.79 6.81 -1.99
N GLU A 102 7.88 7.46 -2.38
CA GLU A 102 8.62 8.39 -1.52
C GLU A 102 7.72 9.49 -0.96
N ARG A 103 7.02 10.23 -1.85
CA ARG A 103 6.11 11.30 -1.42
C ARG A 103 4.99 10.80 -0.51
N ALA A 104 4.40 9.66 -0.84
CA ALA A 104 3.35 9.07 -0.04
C ALA A 104 3.87 8.61 1.33
N PHE A 105 5.08 8.05 1.41
CA PHE A 105 5.71 7.69 2.68
C PHE A 105 5.91 8.88 3.58
N ASP A 106 6.48 9.98 3.05
CA ASP A 106 6.72 11.20 3.81
C ASP A 106 5.39 11.80 4.31
N TYR A 107 4.34 11.74 3.49
CA TYR A 107 3.00 12.17 3.88
C TYR A 107 2.45 11.33 5.04
N TYR A 108 2.36 10.01 4.88
CA TYR A 108 1.74 9.14 5.88
C TYR A 108 2.60 8.96 7.13
N TYR A 109 3.92 9.05 7.02
CA TYR A 109 4.78 9.06 8.19
C TYR A 109 4.44 10.23 9.10
N SER A 110 4.39 11.44 8.56
CA SER A 110 4.14 12.65 9.35
C SER A 110 2.70 12.77 9.85
N HIS A 111 1.72 12.30 9.08
CA HIS A 111 0.31 12.44 9.43
C HIS A 111 -0.20 11.33 10.34
N ASP A 112 0.27 10.12 10.16
CA ASP A 112 -0.31 8.93 10.78
C ASP A 112 0.69 8.13 11.61
N ILE A 113 1.78 7.67 11.02
CA ILE A 113 2.68 6.71 11.66
C ILE A 113 3.40 7.31 12.86
N ASP A 114 3.94 8.52 12.74
CA ASP A 114 4.64 9.20 13.84
C ASP A 114 3.72 9.50 15.01
N ASN A 115 2.43 9.61 14.76
CA ASN A 115 1.39 9.84 15.76
C ASN A 115 0.67 8.57 16.22
N PHE A 116 1.09 7.39 15.79
CA PHE A 116 0.42 6.10 16.07
C PHE A 116 -1.06 6.09 15.65
N ARG A 117 -1.37 6.63 14.47
CA ARG A 117 -2.74 6.83 13.96
C ARG A 117 -2.93 6.17 12.60
N CYS A 118 -2.58 4.91 12.47
CA CYS A 118 -2.86 4.15 11.25
C CYS A 118 -4.28 3.60 11.26
N PHE A 119 -4.99 3.79 10.17
CA PHE A 119 -6.35 3.26 10.00
C PHE A 119 -6.33 1.85 9.41
N GLY A 120 -7.41 1.10 9.64
CA GLY A 120 -7.60 -0.21 9.04
C GLY A 120 -7.76 -0.13 7.52
N GLY A 121 -7.29 -1.18 6.86
CA GLY A 121 -7.16 -1.18 5.40
C GLY A 121 -8.41 -1.55 4.63
N ALA A 122 -9.45 -2.07 5.26
CA ALA A 122 -10.64 -2.54 4.58
C ALA A 122 -11.79 -1.52 4.61
N MET A 123 -13.00 -1.98 4.35
CA MET A 123 -14.21 -1.14 4.26
C MET A 123 -14.60 -0.44 5.57
N ASP A 124 -13.95 -0.73 6.67
CA ASP A 124 -14.00 -0.10 7.98
C ASP A 124 -12.80 0.83 8.24
N CYS A 125 -12.18 1.32 7.17
CA CYS A 125 -10.97 2.15 7.16
C CYS A 125 -11.04 3.47 7.95
N SER A 126 -12.11 3.71 8.68
CA SER A 126 -12.21 4.81 9.65
C SER A 126 -11.82 4.41 11.07
N SER A 127 -11.51 3.15 11.33
CA SER A 127 -10.99 2.69 12.62
C SER A 127 -9.47 2.59 12.61
N ILE A 128 -8.86 3.01 13.71
CA ILE A 128 -7.42 2.85 13.93
C ILE A 128 -7.16 1.38 14.26
N ASP A 129 -6.27 0.73 13.50
CA ASP A 129 -5.85 -0.64 13.77
C ASP A 129 -4.43 -0.94 13.25
N LYS A 130 -4.01 -2.21 13.36
CA LYS A 130 -2.67 -2.67 12.97
C LYS A 130 -2.54 -3.05 11.50
N GLU A 131 -3.65 -3.23 10.78
CA GLU A 131 -3.59 -3.84 9.43
C GLU A 131 -2.90 -2.93 8.43
N GLY A 132 -3.14 -1.62 8.51
CA GLY A 132 -2.51 -0.63 7.65
C GLY A 132 -0.99 -0.53 7.84
N ILE A 133 -0.46 -0.85 9.03
CA ILE A 133 0.96 -0.63 9.35
C ILE A 133 1.90 -1.71 8.78
N GLN A 134 1.43 -2.96 8.67
CA GLN A 134 2.26 -4.04 8.16
C GLN A 134 2.73 -3.80 6.72
N PRO A 135 1.87 -3.37 5.79
CA PRO A 135 2.29 -3.01 4.44
C PRO A 135 3.29 -1.85 4.40
N PHE A 136 3.16 -0.85 5.28
CA PHE A 136 4.16 0.21 5.41
C PHE A 136 5.52 -0.33 5.78
N PHE A 137 5.59 -1.20 6.78
CA PHE A 137 6.82 -1.84 7.19
C PHE A 137 7.49 -2.59 6.03
N THR A 138 6.71 -3.36 5.28
CA THR A 138 7.21 -4.10 4.11
C THR A 138 7.73 -3.16 3.02
N THR A 139 7.01 -2.06 2.78
CA THR A 139 7.41 -1.09 1.75
C THR A 139 8.61 -0.26 2.19
N ALA A 140 8.72 0.10 3.47
CA ALA A 140 9.90 0.80 4.00
C ALA A 140 11.18 -0.03 3.81
N LYS A 141 11.11 -1.35 4.10
CA LYS A 141 12.22 -2.26 3.81
C LYS A 141 12.61 -2.21 2.32
N TYR A 142 11.63 -2.32 1.43
CA TYR A 142 11.86 -2.27 -0.01
C TYR A 142 12.52 -0.95 -0.44
N MET A 143 12.00 0.19 0.04
CA MET A 143 12.56 1.50 -0.29
C MET A 143 13.99 1.66 0.21
N TYR A 144 14.32 1.16 1.38
CA TYR A 144 15.69 1.13 1.87
C TYR A 144 16.61 0.32 0.93
N GLU A 145 16.16 -0.85 0.49
CA GLU A 145 16.92 -1.70 -0.44
C GLU A 145 17.15 -1.03 -1.79
N GLN A 146 16.24 -0.14 -2.24
CA GLN A 146 16.37 0.57 -3.52
C GLN A 146 17.21 1.86 -3.42
N THR A 147 17.15 2.55 -2.28
CA THR A 147 17.70 3.91 -2.16
C THR A 147 18.91 4.01 -1.23
N ALA A 148 19.09 3.05 -0.33
CA ALA A 148 20.03 3.09 0.80
C ALA A 148 19.84 4.34 1.69
N ASP A 149 18.65 4.95 1.70
CA ASP A 149 18.33 6.11 2.55
C ASP A 149 17.85 5.64 3.92
N ASP A 150 18.61 6.00 4.96
CA ASP A 150 18.35 5.61 6.34
C ASP A 150 17.00 6.10 6.89
N LYS A 151 16.35 7.09 6.25
CA LYS A 151 14.99 7.53 6.64
C LYS A 151 14.00 6.36 6.61
N TYR A 152 14.15 5.43 5.67
CA TYR A 152 13.25 4.27 5.58
C TYR A 152 13.48 3.25 6.70
N LEU A 153 14.69 3.17 7.26
CA LEU A 153 14.93 2.38 8.48
C LEU A 153 14.23 3.02 9.69
N GLU A 154 14.26 4.34 9.80
CA GLU A 154 13.53 5.05 10.86
C GLU A 154 12.01 4.87 10.71
N TYR A 155 11.49 4.97 9.49
CA TYR A 155 10.07 4.70 9.20
C TYR A 155 9.68 3.26 9.56
N ALA A 156 10.51 2.30 9.18
CA ALA A 156 10.30 0.89 9.54
C ALA A 156 10.35 0.67 11.05
N ARG A 157 11.30 1.31 11.75
CA ARG A 157 11.43 1.22 13.21
C ARG A 157 10.18 1.76 13.91
N LYS A 158 9.69 2.93 13.49
CA LYS A 158 8.49 3.54 14.06
C LYS A 158 7.25 2.67 13.78
N ALA A 159 7.11 2.17 12.56
CA ALA A 159 6.04 1.25 12.19
C ALA A 159 6.07 -0.04 13.01
N ALA A 160 7.27 -0.58 13.27
CA ALA A 160 7.42 -1.77 14.12
C ALA A 160 6.99 -1.50 15.57
N TRP A 161 7.33 -0.35 16.14
CA TRP A 161 6.86 0.06 17.47
C TRP A 161 5.34 0.21 17.52
N TYR A 162 4.76 0.85 16.51
CA TYR A 162 3.30 0.94 16.41
C TYR A 162 2.66 -0.44 16.34
N PHE A 163 3.15 -1.32 15.46
CA PHE A 163 2.65 -2.69 15.35
C PHE A 163 2.77 -3.45 16.67
N ALA A 164 3.92 -3.33 17.36
CA ALA A 164 4.17 -3.98 18.64
C ALA A 164 3.17 -3.52 19.72
N SER A 165 2.72 -2.27 19.67
CA SER A 165 1.73 -1.75 20.64
C SER A 165 0.36 -2.45 20.56
N TRP A 166 0.07 -3.14 19.45
CA TRP A 166 -1.14 -3.92 19.25
C TRP A 166 -1.00 -5.39 19.68
N ILE A 167 0.20 -5.82 20.04
CA ILE A 167 0.46 -7.18 20.53
C ILE A 167 0.20 -7.18 22.03
N TYR A 168 -0.96 -7.65 22.43
CA TYR A 168 -1.28 -7.84 23.83
C TYR A 168 -0.71 -9.19 24.31
N ILE A 169 0.31 -9.12 25.15
CA ILE A 169 0.70 -10.29 25.95
C ILE A 169 -0.19 -10.24 27.21
N HIS A 170 -1.35 -10.86 27.15
CA HIS A 170 -2.14 -11.06 28.34
C HIS A 170 -1.58 -12.27 29.08
N ASN A 171 -0.97 -12.03 30.21
CA ASN A 171 -0.63 -13.11 31.15
C ASN A 171 -1.82 -13.25 32.10
N PRO A 172 -2.69 -14.24 31.96
CA PRO A 172 -3.71 -14.52 32.95
C PRO A 172 -2.99 -15.07 34.18
N ILE A 173 -2.95 -14.28 35.23
CA ILE A 173 -2.54 -14.72 36.56
C ILE A 173 -3.58 -15.70 37.08
#